data_54ae121d5dcd63d671b528679ccf1521
#
_entry.id   54ae121d5dcd63d671b528679ccf1521
#
_cell.length_a   1.000
_cell.length_b   1.000
_cell.length_c   1.000
_cell.angle_alpha   90.00
_cell.angle_beta   90.00
_cell.angle_gamma   90.00
#
_symmetry.space_group_name_H-M   'P 1'
#
loop_
_entity.id
_entity.type
_entity.pdbx_description
1 polymer ?
#
loop_
_entity_poly.entity_id
_entity_poly.type
_entity_poly.pdbx_seq_one_letter_code
_entity_poly.pdbx_strand_id
1 'polypeptide(L)'
;MDYKLELVLIPVTDVDRAKKFYLENMGFVLIVDTPIGEGQRVVQVVPPGSECAIGFGTGITSAAPGSAQGLHLVVPDIIAARAELAERGVPIGPVRHLVSGQWVDGPHPERENYQSFADIADPDGNIWLLQEVDRSKG
;
A
#
# COMPACT_ATOMS: atom_id res chain seq x y z
N MET A 1 23.60 -15.72 5.45
CA MET A 1 22.21 -15.90 5.93
C MET A 1 21.27 -14.97 5.17
N ASP A 2 20.17 -15.49 4.70
CA ASP A 2 19.18 -14.68 3.98
C ASP A 2 18.20 -14.05 4.95
N TYR A 3 17.77 -12.83 4.66
CA TYR A 3 16.73 -12.15 5.43
C TYR A 3 15.57 -11.85 4.50
N LYS A 4 14.34 -12.17 4.95
CA LYS A 4 13.12 -11.85 4.22
C LYS A 4 12.30 -10.89 5.05
N LEU A 5 11.80 -9.83 4.43
CA LEU A 5 10.87 -8.93 5.10
C LEU A 5 9.52 -9.64 5.21
N GLU A 6 9.09 -9.90 6.43
CA GLU A 6 7.89 -10.70 6.68
C GLU A 6 6.65 -9.86 6.89
N LEU A 7 6.77 -8.80 7.68
CA LEU A 7 5.63 -8.05 8.16
C LEU A 7 6.01 -6.62 8.46
N VAL A 8 5.15 -5.68 8.05
CA VAL A 8 5.25 -4.27 8.43
C VAL A 8 3.95 -3.89 9.11
N LEU A 9 4.04 -3.28 10.30
CA LEU A 9 2.86 -2.84 11.03
C LEU A 9 2.49 -1.42 10.60
N ILE A 10 1.19 -1.19 10.38
CA ILE A 10 0.66 0.14 10.08
C ILE A 10 -0.32 0.55 11.18
N PRO A 11 -0.27 1.80 11.62
CA PRO A 11 -1.13 2.26 12.71
C PRO A 11 -2.50 2.71 12.19
N VAL A 12 -3.57 2.17 12.78
CA VAL A 12 -4.95 2.49 12.41
C VAL A 12 -5.79 2.74 13.66
N THR A 13 -6.88 3.50 13.52
CA THR A 13 -7.82 3.75 14.63
C THR A 13 -8.91 2.69 14.70
N ASP A 14 -9.44 2.28 13.55
CA ASP A 14 -10.57 1.36 13.44
C ASP A 14 -10.15 0.14 12.62
N VAL A 15 -9.95 -0.97 13.32
CA VAL A 15 -9.43 -2.21 12.73
C VAL A 15 -10.38 -2.77 11.68
N ASP A 16 -11.70 -2.74 11.95
CA ASP A 16 -12.67 -3.25 10.98
C ASP A 16 -12.73 -2.40 9.71
N ARG A 17 -12.63 -1.08 9.88
CA ARG A 17 -12.59 -0.16 8.73
C ARG A 17 -11.32 -0.38 7.89
N ALA A 18 -10.19 -0.54 8.54
CA ALA A 18 -8.93 -0.83 7.84
C ALA A 18 -9.00 -2.16 7.11
N LYS A 19 -9.51 -3.21 7.78
CA LYS A 19 -9.68 -4.53 7.18
C LYS A 19 -10.54 -4.46 5.92
N LYS A 20 -11.67 -3.77 6.00
CA LYS A 20 -12.56 -3.60 4.85
C LYS A 20 -11.85 -2.91 3.70
N PHE A 21 -11.13 -1.83 3.99
CA PHE A 21 -10.39 -1.08 2.97
C PHE A 21 -9.37 -1.95 2.25
N TYR A 22 -8.51 -2.63 3.01
CA TYR A 22 -7.44 -3.42 2.40
C TYR A 22 -7.95 -4.65 1.67
N LEU A 23 -9.01 -5.30 2.15
CA LEU A 23 -9.58 -6.47 1.48
C LEU A 23 -10.48 -6.10 0.32
N GLU A 24 -11.42 -5.17 0.52
CA GLU A 24 -12.44 -4.88 -0.50
C GLU A 24 -11.99 -3.83 -1.52
N ASN A 25 -11.34 -2.76 -1.06
CA ASN A 25 -10.90 -1.69 -1.97
C ASN A 25 -9.53 -2.00 -2.60
N MET A 26 -8.55 -2.35 -1.79
CA MET A 26 -7.20 -2.65 -2.29
C MET A 26 -7.07 -4.04 -2.88
N GLY A 27 -7.95 -4.96 -2.51
CA GLY A 27 -7.90 -6.34 -3.01
C GLY A 27 -6.81 -7.20 -2.40
N PHE A 28 -6.33 -6.84 -1.22
CA PHE A 28 -5.34 -7.64 -0.50
C PHE A 28 -5.98 -8.92 0.04
N VAL A 29 -5.17 -9.91 0.35
CA VAL A 29 -5.62 -11.22 0.82
C VAL A 29 -5.45 -11.34 2.33
N LEU A 30 -6.50 -11.77 3.03
CA LEU A 30 -6.45 -11.95 4.49
C LEU A 30 -5.61 -13.17 4.84
N ILE A 31 -4.68 -13.01 5.77
CA ILE A 31 -3.85 -14.10 6.30
C ILE A 31 -4.29 -14.45 7.73
N VAL A 32 -4.40 -13.44 8.58
CA VAL A 32 -4.67 -13.60 10.02
C VAL A 32 -5.68 -12.53 10.44
N ASP A 33 -6.63 -12.95 11.27
CA ASP A 33 -7.51 -12.05 12.01
C ASP A 33 -7.83 -12.76 13.32
N THR A 34 -7.14 -12.36 14.40
CA THR A 34 -7.24 -13.08 15.66
C THR A 34 -7.01 -12.17 16.87
N PRO A 35 -7.70 -12.43 17.98
CA PRO A 35 -7.33 -11.81 19.23
C PRO A 35 -6.01 -12.41 19.73
N ILE A 36 -5.13 -11.53 20.28
CA ILE A 36 -3.82 -11.96 20.79
C ILE A 36 -3.65 -11.70 22.29
N GLY A 37 -4.69 -11.21 22.94
CA GLY A 37 -4.70 -10.91 24.36
C GLY A 37 -5.96 -10.15 24.69
N GLU A 38 -6.15 -9.78 25.95
CA GLU A 38 -7.32 -9.04 26.38
C GLU A 38 -7.31 -7.65 25.75
N GLY A 39 -8.33 -7.33 24.96
CA GLY A 39 -8.44 -6.06 24.27
C GLY A 39 -7.47 -5.87 23.11
N GLN A 40 -6.76 -6.95 22.71
CA GLN A 40 -5.81 -6.88 21.61
C GLN A 40 -6.24 -7.77 20.45
N ARG A 41 -6.02 -7.28 19.22
CA ARG A 41 -6.39 -7.99 18.01
C ARG A 41 -5.36 -7.69 16.94
N VAL A 42 -4.97 -8.70 16.16
CA VAL A 42 -4.08 -8.51 15.02
C VAL A 42 -4.77 -9.00 13.76
N VAL A 43 -4.64 -8.18 12.71
CA VAL A 43 -5.07 -8.52 11.35
C VAL A 43 -3.85 -8.42 10.45
N GLN A 44 -3.63 -9.42 9.62
CA GLN A 44 -2.54 -9.40 8.65
C GLN A 44 -3.12 -9.67 7.26
N VAL A 45 -2.73 -8.84 6.31
CA VAL A 45 -3.15 -8.96 4.90
C VAL A 45 -1.91 -8.87 4.01
N VAL A 46 -1.98 -9.49 2.84
CA VAL A 46 -0.87 -9.48 1.91
C VAL A 46 -1.34 -8.99 0.54
N PRO A 47 -0.58 -8.07 -0.09
CA PRO A 47 -0.87 -7.69 -1.48
C PRO A 47 -0.75 -8.91 -2.40
N PRO A 48 -1.64 -9.07 -3.40
CA PRO A 48 -1.50 -10.15 -4.36
C PRO A 48 -0.12 -10.12 -5.02
N GLY A 49 0.54 -11.28 -5.05
CA GLY A 49 1.86 -11.42 -5.64
C GLY A 49 3.03 -11.04 -4.71
N SER A 50 2.74 -10.60 -3.49
CA SER A 50 3.77 -10.26 -2.49
C SER A 50 3.89 -11.34 -1.43
N GLU A 51 5.09 -11.45 -0.83
CA GLU A 51 5.30 -12.34 0.32
C GLU A 51 5.27 -11.56 1.64
N CYS A 52 5.59 -10.26 1.60
CA CYS A 52 5.56 -9.43 2.80
C CYS A 52 4.13 -9.00 3.11
N ALA A 53 3.67 -9.28 4.31
CA ALA A 53 2.36 -8.88 4.79
C ALA A 53 2.42 -7.51 5.45
N ILE A 54 1.26 -6.85 5.55
CA ILE A 54 1.09 -5.72 6.46
C ILE A 54 0.16 -6.15 7.59
N GLY A 55 0.38 -5.59 8.77
CA GLY A 55 -0.41 -5.88 9.94
C GLY A 55 -0.94 -4.62 10.57
N PHE A 56 -2.14 -4.72 11.11
CA PHE A 56 -2.76 -3.66 11.91
C PHE A 56 -3.63 -4.30 12.97
N GLY A 57 -3.97 -3.54 13.97
CA GLY A 57 -4.75 -4.12 15.06
C GLY A 57 -4.88 -3.15 16.23
N THR A 58 -5.32 -3.71 17.36
CA THR A 58 -5.48 -2.98 18.60
C THR A 58 -4.34 -3.36 19.56
N GLY A 59 -3.59 -2.34 20.02
CA GLY A 59 -2.53 -2.57 21.00
C GLY A 59 -1.25 -3.21 20.48
N ILE A 60 -1.04 -3.23 19.16
CA ILE A 60 0.14 -3.89 18.55
C ILE A 60 1.24 -2.90 18.15
N THR A 61 0.98 -1.62 18.16
CA THR A 61 1.98 -0.59 17.88
C THR A 61 1.65 0.67 18.65
N SER A 62 2.69 1.42 19.03
CA SER A 62 2.54 2.73 19.65
C SER A 62 2.60 3.88 18.65
N ALA A 63 2.78 3.60 17.37
CA ALA A 63 2.80 4.63 16.35
C ALA A 63 1.43 5.32 16.24
N ALA A 64 1.43 6.62 15.99
CA ALA A 64 0.19 7.37 15.84
C ALA A 64 -0.59 6.89 14.62
N PRO A 65 -1.92 6.72 14.73
CA PRO A 65 -2.74 6.34 13.57
C PRO A 65 -2.52 7.30 12.40
N GLY A 66 -2.40 6.74 11.19
CA GLY A 66 -2.16 7.53 9.99
C GLY A 66 -0.72 7.99 9.77
N SER A 67 0.21 7.61 10.64
CA SER A 67 1.59 8.08 10.56
C SER A 67 2.48 7.28 9.61
N ALA A 68 2.03 6.16 9.09
CA ALA A 68 2.85 5.36 8.18
C ALA A 68 2.98 6.03 6.82
N GLN A 69 4.19 6.11 6.32
CA GLN A 69 4.51 6.69 5.02
C GLN A 69 5.62 5.88 4.36
N GLY A 70 5.74 6.01 3.05
CA GLY A 70 6.83 5.37 2.33
C GLY A 70 6.63 3.91 2.02
N LEU A 71 5.42 3.39 2.21
CA LEU A 71 5.10 2.02 1.78
C LEU A 71 4.95 2.02 0.26
N HIS A 72 5.74 1.21 -0.42
CA HIS A 72 5.73 1.16 -1.89
C HIS A 72 5.08 -0.12 -2.37
N LEU A 73 4.17 0.04 -3.34
CA LEU A 73 3.60 -1.07 -4.11
C LEU A 73 4.07 -0.91 -5.55
N VAL A 74 4.67 -1.94 -6.13
CA VAL A 74 5.08 -1.89 -7.53
C VAL A 74 4.08 -2.63 -8.41
N VAL A 75 3.80 -2.04 -9.56
CA VAL A 75 2.90 -2.62 -10.57
C VAL A 75 3.55 -2.48 -11.94
N PRO A 76 3.28 -3.42 -12.88
CA PRO A 76 3.90 -3.35 -14.20
C PRO A 76 3.29 -2.27 -15.10
N ASP A 77 2.06 -1.81 -14.82
CA ASP A 77 1.37 -0.78 -15.60
C ASP A 77 0.60 0.12 -14.63
N ILE A 78 1.18 1.27 -14.32
CA ILE A 78 0.60 2.18 -13.31
C ILE A 78 -0.68 2.83 -13.81
N ILE A 79 -0.82 3.06 -15.11
CA ILE A 79 -2.03 3.67 -15.67
C ILE A 79 -3.22 2.73 -15.45
N ALA A 80 -3.05 1.45 -15.81
CA ALA A 80 -4.09 0.45 -15.64
C ALA A 80 -4.39 0.21 -14.14
N ALA A 81 -3.36 0.10 -13.32
CA ALA A 81 -3.53 -0.15 -11.89
C ALA A 81 -4.23 1.01 -11.20
N ARG A 82 -3.86 2.25 -11.53
CA ARG A 82 -4.52 3.43 -10.96
C ARG A 82 -6.01 3.47 -11.32
N ALA A 83 -6.32 3.20 -12.58
CA ALA A 83 -7.72 3.19 -13.04
C ALA A 83 -8.53 2.13 -12.29
N GLU A 84 -7.99 0.95 -12.12
CA GLU A 84 -8.65 -0.14 -11.40
C GLU A 84 -8.88 0.22 -9.94
N LEU A 85 -7.87 0.76 -9.25
CA LEU A 85 -8.00 1.15 -7.85
C LEU A 85 -9.00 2.29 -7.67
N ALA A 86 -8.98 3.29 -8.55
CA ALA A 86 -9.94 4.39 -8.50
C ALA A 86 -11.36 3.89 -8.68
N GLU A 87 -11.58 2.94 -9.59
CA GLU A 87 -12.89 2.32 -9.80
C GLU A 87 -13.36 1.55 -8.58
N ARG A 88 -12.44 0.98 -7.81
CA ARG A 88 -12.73 0.26 -6.57
C ARG A 88 -12.91 1.20 -5.38
N GLY A 89 -12.87 2.50 -5.59
CA GLY A 89 -13.09 3.49 -4.54
C GLY A 89 -11.87 3.83 -3.70
N VAL A 90 -10.67 3.46 -4.14
CA VAL A 90 -9.44 3.82 -3.43
C VAL A 90 -9.13 5.29 -3.65
N PRO A 91 -8.88 6.07 -2.58
CA PRO A 91 -8.38 7.43 -2.72
C PRO A 91 -6.96 7.40 -3.30
N ILE A 92 -6.83 7.76 -4.57
CA ILE A 92 -5.55 7.72 -5.28
C ILE A 92 -5.37 8.99 -6.10
N GLY A 93 -4.20 9.60 -5.98
CA GLY A 93 -3.85 10.80 -6.73
C GLY A 93 -3.52 10.52 -8.18
N PRO A 94 -3.20 11.57 -8.95
CA PRO A 94 -2.84 11.39 -10.34
C PRO A 94 -1.47 10.71 -10.49
N VAL A 95 -1.28 10.01 -11.60
CA VAL A 95 0.05 9.50 -11.97
C VAL A 95 0.93 10.69 -12.28
N ARG A 96 2.15 10.68 -11.75
CA ARG A 96 3.11 11.77 -11.92
C ARG A 96 4.55 11.24 -11.93
N HIS A 97 5.47 12.06 -12.37
CA HIS A 97 6.89 11.73 -12.40
C HIS A 97 7.71 12.99 -12.04
N LEU A 98 8.97 12.81 -11.74
CA LEU A 98 9.87 13.91 -11.40
C LEU A 98 10.66 14.37 -12.62
N VAL A 99 10.74 15.68 -12.80
CA VAL A 99 11.62 16.32 -13.79
C VAL A 99 12.40 17.39 -13.04
N SER A 100 13.71 17.20 -12.94
CA SER A 100 14.61 18.14 -12.23
C SER A 100 14.09 18.48 -10.82
N GLY A 101 13.64 17.47 -10.09
CA GLY A 101 13.13 17.62 -8.72
C GLY A 101 11.72 18.18 -8.60
N GLN A 102 11.04 18.41 -9.71
CA GLN A 102 9.67 18.92 -9.73
C GLN A 102 8.70 17.83 -10.16
N TRP A 103 7.55 17.75 -9.50
CA TRP A 103 6.50 16.83 -9.90
C TRP A 103 5.78 17.35 -11.15
N VAL A 104 5.62 16.46 -12.13
CA VAL A 104 4.93 16.74 -13.39
C VAL A 104 3.85 15.69 -13.58
N ASP A 105 2.66 16.11 -14.00
CA ASP A 105 1.54 15.19 -14.23
C ASP A 105 1.84 14.23 -15.39
N GLY A 106 1.33 13.03 -15.26
CA GLY A 106 1.50 11.96 -16.23
C GLY A 106 2.65 11.02 -15.89
N PRO A 107 2.70 9.86 -16.53
CA PRO A 107 3.78 8.90 -16.32
C PRO A 107 5.07 9.38 -16.96
N HIS A 108 6.18 8.79 -16.55
CA HIS A 108 7.46 9.03 -17.22
C HIS A 108 7.29 8.83 -18.73
N PRO A 109 7.77 9.76 -19.58
CA PRO A 109 7.51 9.66 -21.02
C PRO A 109 7.96 8.35 -21.67
N GLU A 110 9.04 7.77 -21.19
CA GLU A 110 9.54 6.50 -21.70
C GLU A 110 9.15 5.32 -20.83
N ARG A 111 8.32 5.56 -19.80
CA ARG A 111 7.84 4.52 -18.89
C ARG A 111 8.99 3.74 -18.24
N GLU A 112 10.10 4.41 -17.95
CA GLU A 112 11.23 3.79 -17.27
C GLU A 112 10.83 3.29 -15.88
N ASN A 113 11.38 2.13 -15.49
CA ASN A 113 11.12 1.56 -14.17
C ASN A 113 11.53 2.53 -13.06
N TYR A 114 10.71 2.56 -12.00
CA TYR A 114 10.88 3.37 -10.79
C TYR A 114 10.63 4.86 -10.99
N GLN A 115 10.12 5.31 -12.15
CA GLN A 115 10.02 6.71 -12.48
C GLN A 115 8.58 7.26 -12.49
N SER A 116 7.57 6.43 -12.35
CA SER A 116 6.17 6.87 -12.34
C SER A 116 5.52 6.48 -11.02
N PHE A 117 4.72 7.40 -10.44
CA PHE A 117 4.19 7.27 -9.09
C PHE A 117 2.75 7.73 -8.98
N ALA A 118 2.03 7.21 -7.99
CA ALA A 118 0.73 7.73 -7.58
C ALA A 118 0.55 7.48 -6.09
N ASP A 119 0.04 8.46 -5.34
CA ASP A 119 -0.16 8.35 -3.90
C ASP A 119 -1.50 7.72 -3.59
N ILE A 120 -1.52 6.82 -2.60
CA ILE A 120 -2.73 6.19 -2.08
C ILE A 120 -2.83 6.53 -0.59
N ALA A 121 -4.01 6.93 -0.14
CA ALA A 121 -4.28 7.15 1.28
C ALA A 121 -5.26 6.11 1.79
N ASP A 122 -4.96 5.48 2.93
CA ASP A 122 -5.92 4.63 3.60
C ASP A 122 -6.89 5.47 4.45
N PRO A 123 -7.91 4.86 5.09
CA PRO A 123 -8.89 5.63 5.87
C PRO A 123 -8.31 6.46 7.02
N ASP A 124 -7.16 6.08 7.54
CA ASP A 124 -6.48 6.83 8.62
C ASP A 124 -5.50 7.88 8.09
N GLY A 125 -5.24 7.89 6.78
CA GLY A 125 -4.25 8.78 6.20
C GLY A 125 -2.85 8.19 6.11
N ASN A 126 -2.68 6.88 6.34
CA ASN A 126 -1.42 6.22 6.02
C ASN A 126 -1.21 6.28 4.52
N ILE A 127 0.00 6.64 4.10
CA ILE A 127 0.29 6.92 2.69
C ILE A 127 1.10 5.80 2.07
N TRP A 128 0.57 5.25 0.99
CA TRP A 128 1.25 4.29 0.12
C TRP A 128 1.68 5.00 -1.15
N LEU A 129 2.74 4.52 -1.75
CA LEU A 129 3.20 5.01 -3.04
C LEU A 129 3.10 3.88 -4.06
N LEU A 130 2.24 4.05 -5.05
CA LEU A 130 2.17 3.14 -6.19
C LEU A 130 3.27 3.56 -7.15
N GLN A 131 4.06 2.60 -7.62
CA GLN A 131 5.23 2.86 -8.46
C GLN A 131 5.26 1.86 -9.60
N GLU A 132 5.61 2.33 -10.79
CA GLU A 132 5.68 1.45 -11.95
C GLU A 132 7.04 0.77 -12.03
N VAL A 133 7.01 -0.56 -12.02
CA VAL A 133 8.19 -1.38 -12.27
C VAL A 133 7.73 -2.58 -13.08
N ASP A 134 8.19 -2.65 -14.32
CA ASP A 134 7.93 -3.79 -15.20
C ASP A 134 9.20 -4.60 -15.36
N ARG A 135 9.29 -5.68 -14.59
CA ARG A 135 10.51 -6.50 -14.55
C ARG A 135 10.70 -7.33 -15.80
N SER A 136 9.68 -7.38 -16.68
CA SER A 136 9.82 -8.06 -17.98
C SER A 136 10.67 -7.28 -18.98
N LYS A 137 10.92 -5.99 -18.69
CA LYS A 137 11.77 -5.16 -19.55
C LYS A 137 13.27 -5.49 -19.43
N GLY A 138 13.61 -6.40 -18.59
CA GLY A 138 14.97 -6.82 -18.41
C GLY A 138 15.73 -6.04 -17.35
#